data_810ca47bc3fe09c33e75a8bc8a6262e1
#
_entry.id   810ca47bc3fe09c33e75a8bc8a6262e1
#
_cell.length_a   1.000
_cell.length_b   1.000
_cell.length_c   1.000
_cell.angle_alpha   90.00
_cell.angle_beta   90.00
_cell.angle_gamma   90.00
#
_symmetry.space_group_name_H-M   'P 1'
#
loop_
_entity.id
_entity.type
_entity.pdbx_description
1 polymer ?
#
loop_
_entity_poly.entity_id
_entity_poly.type
_entity_poly.pdbx_seq_one_letter_code
_entity_poly.pdbx_strand_id
1 'polypeptide(L)'
;MRSNLRYLATLVAVGAGLVLAPGASANDTTCIGSLTGFHDDVVVPEGATCTILNAQIKGNVKALPGSTLIMSGGTTVGGNIDSDKAENTQIFGAGNVVRGNIQVKEGGNGVQGVSVCGVTMPNGNIQIEKMFGGIFVGGSGCAAFGGGNILRNGGIKVEENFVTATFGLQIGQNRVDQLQVFKNKGPGAKTVAGNTVRQNLQCRRNSAPFVGTPNTARHREGQCR
;
A
#
# COMPACT_ATOMS: atom_id res chain seq x y z
N MET A 1 47.19 36.98 47.89
CA MET A 1 45.73 36.71 47.85
C MET A 1 45.45 35.90 46.56
N ARG A 2 45.18 34.60 46.67
CA ARG A 2 44.86 33.74 45.54
C ARG A 2 43.36 33.37 45.64
N SER A 3 42.59 33.82 44.65
CA SER A 3 41.17 33.56 44.52
C SER A 3 40.98 32.26 43.70
N ASN A 4 40.42 31.20 44.31
CA ASN A 4 40.06 29.97 43.66
C ASN A 4 38.63 30.08 43.14
N LEU A 5 38.46 30.17 41.83
CA LEU A 5 37.19 30.11 41.14
C LEU A 5 36.85 28.63 40.87
N ARG A 6 35.87 28.08 41.57
CA ARG A 6 35.36 26.72 41.30
C ARG A 6 34.24 26.80 40.28
N TYR A 7 34.48 26.26 39.09
CA TYR A 7 33.44 26.04 38.10
C TYR A 7 32.58 24.82 38.50
N LEU A 8 31.33 25.06 38.79
CA LEU A 8 30.33 24.00 38.87
C LEU A 8 29.87 23.67 37.41
N ALA A 9 30.21 22.47 36.93
CA ALA A 9 29.67 21.92 35.69
C ALA A 9 28.30 21.30 36.00
N THR A 10 27.22 21.93 35.55
CA THR A 10 25.87 21.35 35.58
C THR A 10 25.70 20.40 34.43
N LEU A 11 25.65 19.10 34.72
CA LEU A 11 25.29 18.07 33.77
C LEU A 11 23.78 18.13 33.54
N VAL A 12 23.35 18.58 32.36
CA VAL A 12 21.97 18.45 31.88
C VAL A 12 21.84 17.06 31.27
N ALA A 13 21.19 16.15 32.00
CA ALA A 13 20.78 14.86 31.46
C ALA A 13 19.60 15.06 30.53
N VAL A 14 19.84 14.99 29.23
CA VAL A 14 18.77 14.92 28.20
C VAL A 14 18.20 13.51 28.28
N GLY A 15 17.10 13.37 28.98
CA GLY A 15 16.30 12.15 28.99
C GLY A 15 15.64 11.98 27.62
N ALA A 16 16.13 11.04 26.81
CA ALA A 16 15.43 10.57 25.64
C ALA A 16 14.15 9.84 26.10
N GLY A 17 13.05 10.55 26.14
CA GLY A 17 11.74 9.96 26.41
C GLY A 17 11.37 9.06 25.23
N LEU A 18 11.30 7.74 25.47
CA LEU A 18 10.63 6.82 24.54
C LEU A 18 9.15 7.23 24.47
N VAL A 19 8.76 7.88 23.40
CA VAL A 19 7.34 8.07 23.07
C VAL A 19 6.85 6.73 22.50
N LEU A 20 6.21 5.90 23.30
CA LEU A 20 5.49 4.71 22.83
C LEU A 20 4.31 5.21 22.00
N ALA A 21 4.33 4.96 20.70
CA ALA A 21 3.21 5.23 19.81
C ALA A 21 2.00 4.38 20.26
N PRO A 22 0.81 5.00 20.46
CA PRO A 22 -0.37 4.27 20.88
C PRO A 22 -0.78 3.29 19.75
N GLY A 23 -0.80 2.01 20.06
CA GLY A 23 -1.27 0.94 19.16
C GLY A 23 -0.27 -0.16 18.82
N ALA A 24 0.96 -0.11 19.32
CA ALA A 24 1.91 -1.22 19.24
C ALA A 24 1.63 -2.23 20.37
N SER A 25 1.48 -3.51 20.02
CA SER A 25 1.50 -4.62 20.95
C SER A 25 2.94 -4.84 21.45
N ALA A 26 3.12 -5.51 22.60
CA ALA A 26 4.45 -5.75 23.17
C ALA A 26 5.41 -6.54 22.25
N ASN A 27 4.89 -7.16 21.18
CA ASN A 27 5.65 -7.94 20.21
C ASN A 27 5.76 -7.25 18.83
N ASP A 28 5.23 -6.02 18.69
CA ASP A 28 5.26 -5.32 17.41
C ASP A 28 6.66 -4.73 17.15
N THR A 29 7.18 -4.97 15.96
CA THR A 29 8.40 -4.30 15.50
C THR A 29 8.04 -2.93 14.94
N THR A 30 8.51 -1.86 15.59
CA THR A 30 8.40 -0.51 15.06
C THR A 30 9.39 -0.32 13.93
N CYS A 31 8.90 0.06 12.74
CA CYS A 31 9.74 0.29 11.56
C CYS A 31 9.86 1.77 11.23
N ILE A 32 11.08 2.30 11.34
CA ILE A 32 11.49 3.63 10.87
C ILE A 32 12.78 3.43 10.07
N GLY A 33 12.80 3.89 8.82
CA GLY A 33 13.91 3.65 7.90
C GLY A 33 13.81 2.29 7.21
N SER A 34 14.74 1.37 7.41
CA SER A 34 14.80 0.09 6.68
C SER A 34 14.63 -1.10 7.61
N LEU A 35 13.87 -2.11 7.15
CA LEU A 35 13.61 -3.35 7.88
C LEU A 35 13.89 -4.57 6.99
N THR A 36 14.65 -5.54 7.52
CA THR A 36 14.98 -6.82 6.86
C THR A 36 14.90 -7.95 7.89
N GLY A 37 14.85 -9.20 7.44
CA GLY A 37 14.91 -10.37 8.34
C GLY A 37 13.53 -10.84 8.82
N PHE A 38 13.47 -11.43 10.02
CA PHE A 38 12.27 -12.06 10.57
C PHE A 38 11.63 -11.17 11.63
N HIS A 39 10.32 -10.96 11.52
CA HIS A 39 9.51 -10.17 12.45
C HIS A 39 8.15 -10.83 12.68
N ASP A 40 7.55 -10.60 13.86
CA ASP A 40 6.17 -11.04 14.13
C ASP A 40 5.19 -10.07 13.46
N ASP A 41 4.88 -8.96 14.08
CA ASP A 41 4.09 -7.87 13.48
C ASP A 41 4.96 -6.63 13.25
N VAL A 42 4.62 -5.81 12.27
CA VAL A 42 5.35 -4.58 11.94
C VAL A 42 4.42 -3.39 11.96
N VAL A 43 4.81 -2.33 12.65
CA VAL A 43 4.09 -1.06 12.67
C VAL A 43 4.98 0.05 12.12
N VAL A 44 4.49 0.75 11.11
CA VAL A 44 5.07 2.01 10.63
C VAL A 44 4.40 3.14 11.39
N PRO A 45 5.09 3.86 12.27
CA PRO A 45 4.51 4.93 13.07
C PRO A 45 3.96 6.08 12.23
N GLU A 46 3.12 6.89 12.85
CA GLU A 46 2.57 8.10 12.25
C GLU A 46 3.68 9.01 11.71
N GLY A 47 3.52 9.47 10.48
CA GLY A 47 4.48 10.33 9.77
C GLY A 47 5.83 9.70 9.43
N ALA A 48 6.08 8.45 9.83
CA ALA A 48 7.36 7.77 9.55
C ALA A 48 7.40 7.14 8.15
N THR A 49 8.61 6.96 7.65
CA THR A 49 8.87 6.18 6.43
C THR A 49 9.52 4.85 6.81
N CYS A 50 8.98 3.75 6.30
CA CYS A 50 9.53 2.41 6.45
C CYS A 50 9.71 1.74 5.08
N THR A 51 10.91 1.23 4.84
CA THR A 51 11.23 0.38 3.70
C THR A 51 11.48 -1.05 4.18
N ILE A 52 10.59 -1.96 3.82
CA ILE A 52 10.69 -3.40 4.12
C ILE A 52 11.27 -4.12 2.91
N LEU A 53 12.42 -4.75 3.09
CA LEU A 53 13.18 -5.38 2.01
C LEU A 53 13.59 -6.79 2.39
N ASN A 54 13.25 -7.79 1.54
CA ASN A 54 13.64 -9.20 1.75
C ASN A 54 13.31 -9.71 3.17
N ALA A 55 12.17 -9.30 3.73
CA ALA A 55 11.78 -9.64 5.08
C ALA A 55 10.77 -10.80 5.12
N GLN A 56 10.71 -11.50 6.24
CA GLN A 56 9.66 -12.46 6.55
C GLN A 56 8.88 -11.97 7.77
N ILE A 57 7.67 -11.53 7.55
CA ILE A 57 6.76 -11.03 8.59
C ILE A 57 5.71 -12.11 8.80
N LYS A 58 5.68 -12.68 10.01
CA LYS A 58 4.76 -13.77 10.35
C LYS A 58 3.32 -13.27 10.48
N GLY A 59 3.13 -12.12 11.05
CA GLY A 59 1.86 -11.46 11.30
C GLY A 59 1.53 -10.38 10.28
N ASN A 60 1.14 -9.22 10.77
CA ASN A 60 0.61 -8.11 9.99
C ASN A 60 1.62 -6.98 9.79
N VAL A 61 1.37 -6.16 8.78
CA VAL A 61 2.03 -4.86 8.58
C VAL A 61 0.97 -3.78 8.71
N LYS A 62 1.17 -2.84 9.62
CA LYS A 62 0.26 -1.72 9.84
C LYS A 62 0.97 -0.40 9.56
N ALA A 63 0.44 0.39 8.62
CA ALA A 63 0.92 1.75 8.35
C ALA A 63 -0.07 2.77 8.94
N LEU A 64 0.42 3.60 9.87
CA LEU A 64 -0.38 4.58 10.59
C LEU A 64 -0.53 5.90 9.82
N PRO A 65 -1.42 6.82 10.23
CA PRO A 65 -1.68 8.07 9.51
C PRO A 65 -0.42 8.87 9.14
N GLY A 66 -0.39 9.42 7.92
CA GLY A 66 0.74 10.21 7.42
C GLY A 66 2.02 9.42 7.14
N SER A 67 2.05 8.10 7.41
CA SER A 67 3.23 7.29 7.17
C SER A 67 3.44 6.95 5.69
N THR A 68 4.66 6.53 5.36
CA THR A 68 5.02 5.96 4.05
C THR A 68 5.52 4.52 4.25
N LEU A 69 4.79 3.57 3.66
CA LEU A 69 5.17 2.16 3.61
C LEU A 69 5.71 1.81 2.21
N ILE A 70 6.92 1.31 2.15
CA ILE A 70 7.54 0.77 0.93
C ILE A 70 7.91 -0.70 1.20
N MET A 71 7.39 -1.62 0.42
CA MET A 71 7.69 -3.05 0.54
C MET A 71 8.17 -3.62 -0.78
N SER A 72 9.31 -4.33 -0.77
CA SER A 72 9.93 -4.87 -1.99
C SER A 72 10.82 -6.09 -1.72
N GLY A 73 11.47 -6.59 -2.76
CA GLY A 73 12.57 -7.55 -2.67
C GLY A 73 12.19 -8.96 -2.21
N GLY A 74 11.00 -9.47 -2.55
CA GLY A 74 10.60 -10.82 -2.17
C GLY A 74 10.16 -10.96 -0.71
N THR A 75 9.65 -9.88 -0.12
CA THR A 75 9.09 -9.87 1.23
C THR A 75 7.84 -10.76 1.33
N THR A 76 7.76 -11.56 2.40
CA THR A 76 6.60 -12.39 2.72
C THR A 76 5.88 -11.82 3.95
N VAL A 77 4.56 -11.62 3.85
CA VAL A 77 3.67 -11.25 4.96
C VAL A 77 2.68 -12.38 5.20
N GLY A 78 2.68 -12.94 6.39
CA GLY A 78 1.79 -14.04 6.79
C GLY A 78 0.36 -13.60 7.09
N GLY A 79 0.18 -12.38 7.54
CA GLY A 79 -1.11 -11.72 7.83
C GLY A 79 -1.51 -10.70 6.79
N ASN A 80 -2.14 -9.63 7.26
CA ASN A 80 -2.64 -8.53 6.44
C ASN A 80 -1.62 -7.39 6.31
N ILE A 81 -1.82 -6.57 5.29
CA ILE A 81 -1.24 -5.23 5.21
C ILE A 81 -2.39 -4.25 5.33
N ASP A 82 -2.39 -3.48 6.42
CA ASP A 82 -3.40 -2.48 6.73
C ASP A 82 -2.76 -1.08 6.73
N SER A 83 -3.17 -0.26 5.77
CA SER A 83 -2.70 1.11 5.62
C SER A 83 -3.90 2.05 5.74
N ASP A 84 -4.00 2.72 6.88
CA ASP A 84 -5.10 3.65 7.18
C ASP A 84 -4.57 5.06 7.29
N LYS A 85 -5.05 5.95 6.43
CA LYS A 85 -4.64 7.36 6.31
C LYS A 85 -3.13 7.55 6.07
N ALA A 86 -2.44 6.53 5.59
CA ALA A 86 -1.03 6.68 5.21
C ALA A 86 -0.89 7.61 3.99
N GLU A 87 0.20 8.37 3.97
CA GLU A 87 0.50 9.25 2.86
C GLU A 87 0.82 8.47 1.58
N ASN A 88 1.54 7.34 1.73
CA ASN A 88 1.95 6.54 0.60
C ASN A 88 2.08 5.06 0.97
N THR A 89 1.59 4.17 0.09
CA THR A 89 1.71 2.72 0.25
C THR A 89 2.18 2.10 -1.05
N GLN A 90 3.42 1.67 -1.06
CA GLN A 90 4.08 1.08 -2.22
C GLN A 90 4.49 -0.36 -1.94
N ILE A 91 3.87 -1.30 -2.61
CA ILE A 91 4.18 -2.73 -2.53
C ILE A 91 4.57 -3.17 -3.93
N PHE A 92 5.87 -3.35 -4.18
CA PHE A 92 6.34 -3.62 -5.53
C PHE A 92 7.54 -4.58 -5.57
N GLY A 93 7.68 -5.25 -6.69
CA GLY A 93 8.75 -6.19 -6.96
C GLY A 93 8.28 -7.64 -7.03
N ALA A 94 8.85 -8.37 -7.96
CA ALA A 94 8.60 -9.79 -8.09
C ALA A 94 9.00 -10.55 -6.83
N GLY A 95 8.18 -11.53 -6.46
CA GLY A 95 8.46 -12.39 -5.30
C GLY A 95 7.81 -11.95 -3.99
N ASN A 96 7.17 -10.79 -3.91
CA ASN A 96 6.39 -10.44 -2.73
C ASN A 96 5.17 -11.37 -2.59
N VAL A 97 4.97 -11.89 -1.37
CA VAL A 97 3.84 -12.77 -1.05
C VAL A 97 3.08 -12.19 0.14
N VAL A 98 1.77 -11.98 -0.02
CA VAL A 98 0.89 -11.58 1.07
C VAL A 98 -0.19 -12.67 1.23
N ARG A 99 -0.27 -13.29 2.40
CA ARG A 99 -1.21 -14.40 2.64
C ARG A 99 -2.61 -13.94 3.09
N GLY A 100 -2.68 -12.77 3.73
CA GLY A 100 -3.92 -12.09 4.09
C GLY A 100 -4.37 -11.06 3.07
N ASN A 101 -5.06 -10.03 3.53
CA ASN A 101 -5.56 -8.95 2.70
C ASN A 101 -4.57 -7.77 2.63
N ILE A 102 -4.67 -7.00 1.56
CA ILE A 102 -4.07 -5.67 1.47
C ILE A 102 -5.23 -4.66 1.49
N GLN A 103 -5.29 -3.84 2.54
CA GLN A 103 -6.28 -2.78 2.69
C GLN A 103 -5.56 -1.43 2.76
N VAL A 104 -5.95 -0.52 1.88
CA VAL A 104 -5.43 0.86 1.86
C VAL A 104 -6.60 1.82 1.85
N LYS A 105 -6.69 2.66 2.88
CA LYS A 105 -7.86 3.51 3.11
C LYS A 105 -7.49 4.94 3.47
N GLU A 106 -8.31 5.88 2.99
CA GLU A 106 -8.39 7.28 3.44
C GLU A 106 -7.05 8.04 3.45
N GLY A 107 -6.11 7.70 2.55
CA GLY A 107 -4.78 8.29 2.51
C GLY A 107 -4.44 8.97 1.18
N GLY A 108 -3.15 9.19 0.96
CA GLY A 108 -2.60 9.86 -0.21
C GLY A 108 -2.44 11.36 -0.02
N ASN A 109 -1.52 11.94 -0.77
CA ASN A 109 -1.16 13.36 -0.70
C ASN A 109 -1.36 14.11 -2.03
N GLY A 110 -2.13 13.53 -2.95
CA GLY A 110 -2.33 14.11 -4.30
C GLY A 110 -1.28 13.72 -5.33
N VAL A 111 -0.21 13.05 -4.91
CA VAL A 111 0.82 12.47 -5.78
C VAL A 111 0.53 10.97 -5.98
N GLN A 112 1.53 10.13 -6.07
CA GLN A 112 1.34 8.69 -6.11
C GLN A 112 0.99 8.19 -4.70
N GLY A 113 -0.26 7.82 -4.46
CA GLY A 113 -0.73 7.38 -3.14
C GLY A 113 -0.59 5.87 -2.93
N VAL A 114 -0.87 5.07 -3.96
CA VAL A 114 -0.87 3.60 -3.84
C VAL A 114 -0.25 2.93 -5.05
N SER A 115 0.64 1.98 -4.81
CA SER A 115 1.13 1.04 -5.82
C SER A 115 1.14 -0.39 -5.27
N VAL A 116 0.47 -1.31 -5.96
CA VAL A 116 0.53 -2.75 -5.67
C VAL A 116 0.89 -3.49 -6.93
N CYS A 117 2.14 -3.94 -7.03
CA CYS A 117 2.76 -4.44 -8.26
C CYS A 117 3.49 -5.76 -8.03
N GLY A 118 3.21 -6.79 -8.84
CA GLY A 118 3.95 -8.05 -8.82
C GLY A 118 3.73 -8.92 -7.58
N VAL A 119 2.65 -8.69 -6.84
CA VAL A 119 2.34 -9.42 -5.61
C VAL A 119 1.61 -10.72 -5.92
N THR A 120 1.99 -11.79 -5.22
CA THR A 120 1.27 -13.06 -5.20
C THR A 120 0.48 -13.20 -3.90
N MET A 121 -0.84 -13.43 -4.02
CA MET A 121 -1.73 -13.67 -2.90
C MET A 121 -2.41 -15.03 -3.08
N PRO A 122 -2.04 -16.05 -2.28
CA PRO A 122 -2.70 -17.36 -2.33
C PRO A 122 -4.18 -17.28 -1.94
N ASN A 123 -4.49 -16.47 -0.94
CA ASN A 123 -5.82 -16.13 -0.48
C ASN A 123 -5.83 -14.66 -0.08
N GLY A 124 -6.99 -14.00 -0.18
CA GLY A 124 -7.13 -12.61 0.25
C GLY A 124 -7.42 -11.64 -0.89
N ASN A 125 -7.71 -10.42 -0.52
CA ASN A 125 -8.18 -9.38 -1.42
C ASN A 125 -7.28 -8.15 -1.35
N ILE A 126 -7.25 -7.38 -2.44
CA ILE A 126 -6.72 -6.02 -2.45
C ILE A 126 -7.92 -5.06 -2.44
N GLN A 127 -7.99 -4.21 -1.42
CA GLN A 127 -9.02 -3.18 -1.28
C GLN A 127 -8.37 -1.81 -1.15
N ILE A 128 -8.73 -0.90 -2.04
CA ILE A 128 -8.23 0.47 -2.06
C ILE A 128 -9.42 1.41 -2.12
N GLU A 129 -9.59 2.22 -1.08
CA GLU A 129 -10.76 3.09 -0.97
C GLU A 129 -10.44 4.46 -0.41
N LYS A 130 -11.16 5.49 -0.90
CA LYS A 130 -11.10 6.88 -0.46
C LYS A 130 -9.69 7.48 -0.48
N MET A 131 -8.87 7.07 -1.43
CA MET A 131 -7.53 7.61 -1.62
C MET A 131 -7.56 8.91 -2.41
N PHE A 132 -6.61 9.80 -2.12
CA PHE A 132 -6.36 11.01 -2.89
C PHE A 132 -4.99 10.94 -3.58
N GLY A 133 -4.98 10.78 -4.90
CA GLY A 133 -3.74 10.68 -5.68
C GLY A 133 -3.74 9.59 -6.73
N GLY A 134 -2.56 9.18 -7.16
CA GLY A 134 -2.37 8.12 -8.13
C GLY A 134 -2.53 6.73 -7.53
N ILE A 135 -3.13 5.82 -8.30
CA ILE A 135 -3.37 4.44 -7.89
C ILE A 135 -2.91 3.49 -9.00
N PHE A 136 -1.97 2.61 -8.68
CA PHE A 136 -1.45 1.60 -9.59
C PHE A 136 -1.63 0.20 -8.99
N VAL A 137 -2.43 -0.63 -9.64
CA VAL A 137 -2.62 -2.03 -9.25
C VAL A 137 -2.29 -2.91 -10.45
N GLY A 138 -1.04 -3.30 -10.56
CA GLY A 138 -0.51 -3.92 -11.76
C GLY A 138 -0.48 -2.96 -12.97
N GLY A 139 -0.32 -3.51 -14.17
CA GLY A 139 -0.32 -2.76 -15.42
C GLY A 139 1.02 -2.14 -15.80
N SER A 140 1.00 -1.23 -16.77
CA SER A 140 2.21 -0.61 -17.31
C SER A 140 2.94 0.28 -16.31
N GLY A 141 2.21 0.92 -15.37
CA GLY A 141 2.81 1.65 -14.25
C GLY A 141 3.60 0.76 -13.28
N CYS A 142 3.36 -0.55 -13.33
CA CYS A 142 4.07 -1.57 -12.56
C CYS A 142 5.12 -2.35 -13.37
N ALA A 143 5.34 -2.03 -14.65
CA ALA A 143 6.19 -2.85 -15.54
C ALA A 143 7.61 -3.04 -15.01
N ALA A 144 8.22 -2.00 -14.45
CA ALA A 144 9.55 -2.07 -13.84
C ALA A 144 9.58 -2.85 -12.51
N PHE A 145 8.43 -3.20 -11.95
CA PHE A 145 8.27 -3.76 -10.60
C PHE A 145 7.57 -5.13 -10.59
N GLY A 146 7.62 -5.87 -11.66
CA GLY A 146 7.02 -7.22 -11.71
C GLY A 146 5.64 -7.28 -12.37
N GLY A 147 5.10 -6.16 -12.83
CA GLY A 147 3.85 -6.13 -13.59
C GLY A 147 2.59 -6.35 -12.75
N GLY A 148 1.71 -7.23 -13.23
CA GLY A 148 0.42 -7.52 -12.61
C GLY A 148 0.49 -8.40 -11.37
N ASN A 149 -0.58 -8.38 -10.57
CA ASN A 149 -0.72 -9.19 -9.37
C ASN A 149 -1.43 -10.52 -9.66
N ILE A 150 -1.13 -11.54 -8.88
CA ILE A 150 -1.75 -12.87 -8.97
C ILE A 150 -2.48 -13.19 -7.67
N LEU A 151 -3.80 -13.09 -7.69
CA LEU A 151 -4.67 -13.50 -6.59
C LEU A 151 -5.33 -14.83 -6.94
N ARG A 152 -4.95 -15.91 -6.25
CA ARG A 152 -5.46 -17.24 -6.58
C ARG A 152 -6.90 -17.44 -6.15
N ASN A 153 -7.26 -16.99 -4.94
CA ASN A 153 -8.60 -17.03 -4.36
C ASN A 153 -8.93 -15.67 -3.77
N GLY A 154 -9.21 -14.69 -4.63
CA GLY A 154 -9.50 -13.35 -4.15
C GLY A 154 -9.75 -12.35 -5.26
N GLY A 155 -10.10 -11.16 -4.87
CA GLY A 155 -10.47 -10.07 -5.76
C GLY A 155 -9.73 -8.77 -5.50
N ILE A 156 -9.89 -7.87 -6.44
CA ILE A 156 -9.44 -6.49 -6.32
C ILE A 156 -10.68 -5.61 -6.30
N LYS A 157 -10.77 -4.73 -5.30
CA LYS A 157 -11.78 -3.69 -5.18
C LYS A 157 -11.13 -2.32 -5.06
N VAL A 158 -11.48 -1.41 -5.98
CA VAL A 158 -10.96 -0.04 -5.98
C VAL A 158 -12.14 0.91 -6.08
N GLU A 159 -12.42 1.64 -4.98
CA GLU A 159 -13.63 2.46 -4.94
C GLU A 159 -13.46 3.80 -4.22
N GLU A 160 -14.31 4.74 -4.62
CA GLU A 160 -14.47 6.06 -3.98
C GLU A 160 -13.18 6.90 -3.92
N ASN A 161 -12.23 6.65 -4.80
CA ASN A 161 -10.98 7.38 -4.85
C ASN A 161 -11.11 8.67 -5.67
N PHE A 162 -10.30 9.67 -5.32
CA PHE A 162 -10.14 10.88 -6.10
C PHE A 162 -8.78 10.90 -6.79
N VAL A 163 -8.78 10.73 -8.10
CA VAL A 163 -7.58 10.54 -8.92
C VAL A 163 -7.15 11.87 -9.54
N THR A 164 -5.91 12.27 -9.26
CA THR A 164 -5.35 13.55 -9.77
C THR A 164 -4.99 13.45 -11.25
N ALA A 165 -4.89 14.62 -11.92
CA ALA A 165 -4.59 14.66 -13.35
C ALA A 165 -3.21 14.08 -13.70
N THR A 166 -2.25 14.20 -12.80
CA THR A 166 -0.86 13.83 -13.04
C THR A 166 -0.63 12.33 -13.02
N PHE A 167 -1.28 11.59 -12.12
CA PHE A 167 -0.95 10.17 -11.90
C PHE A 167 -2.02 9.17 -12.33
N GLY A 168 -3.26 9.53 -12.36
CA GLY A 168 -4.34 8.65 -12.80
C GLY A 168 -4.59 7.42 -11.92
N LEU A 169 -5.46 6.53 -12.40
CA LEU A 169 -5.71 5.21 -11.86
C LEU A 169 -5.42 4.17 -12.93
N GLN A 170 -4.59 3.20 -12.63
CA GLN A 170 -4.28 2.08 -13.50
C GLN A 170 -4.53 0.75 -12.79
N ILE A 171 -5.35 -0.10 -13.37
CA ILE A 171 -5.57 -1.49 -12.92
C ILE A 171 -5.35 -2.39 -14.11
N GLY A 172 -4.24 -3.11 -14.15
CA GLY A 172 -3.89 -3.84 -15.35
C GLY A 172 -3.05 -5.09 -15.11
N GLN A 173 -3.12 -6.03 -16.07
CA GLN A 173 -2.34 -7.26 -16.07
C GLN A 173 -2.53 -8.15 -14.82
N ASN A 174 -3.61 -7.94 -14.06
CA ASN A 174 -3.90 -8.73 -12.88
C ASN A 174 -4.61 -10.03 -13.25
N ARG A 175 -4.34 -11.09 -12.47
CA ARG A 175 -5.03 -12.37 -12.57
C ARG A 175 -5.78 -12.65 -11.27
N VAL A 176 -7.12 -12.52 -11.30
CA VAL A 176 -7.96 -12.50 -10.09
C VAL A 176 -9.29 -13.22 -10.30
N ASP A 177 -10.02 -13.50 -9.22
CA ASP A 177 -11.38 -14.01 -9.32
C ASP A 177 -12.39 -12.92 -9.67
N GLN A 178 -12.30 -11.80 -8.97
CA GLN A 178 -13.22 -10.68 -9.12
C GLN A 178 -12.45 -9.36 -9.23
N LEU A 179 -12.94 -8.46 -10.05
CA LEU A 179 -12.42 -7.10 -10.15
C LEU A 179 -13.56 -6.10 -10.13
N GLN A 180 -13.56 -5.22 -9.15
CA GLN A 180 -14.58 -4.19 -8.93
C GLN A 180 -13.93 -2.80 -8.90
N VAL A 181 -14.42 -1.92 -9.75
CA VAL A 181 -13.90 -0.54 -9.87
C VAL A 181 -15.08 0.42 -9.86
N PHE A 182 -15.30 1.06 -8.70
CA PHE A 182 -16.53 1.82 -8.47
C PHE A 182 -16.28 3.26 -8.01
N LYS A 183 -17.09 4.19 -8.51
CA LYS A 183 -17.20 5.55 -8.00
C LYS A 183 -15.88 6.33 -7.92
N ASN A 184 -14.86 5.96 -8.68
CA ASN A 184 -13.61 6.69 -8.71
C ASN A 184 -13.80 7.99 -9.50
N LYS A 185 -13.39 9.09 -8.91
CA LYS A 185 -13.62 10.45 -9.43
C LYS A 185 -12.29 11.16 -9.73
N GLY A 186 -12.40 12.41 -10.15
CA GLY A 186 -11.26 13.29 -10.43
C GLY A 186 -10.86 13.35 -11.90
N PRO A 187 -9.98 14.29 -12.25
CA PRO A 187 -9.60 14.57 -13.63
C PRO A 187 -8.63 13.55 -14.23
N GLY A 188 -7.95 12.76 -13.40
CA GLY A 188 -6.97 11.79 -13.87
C GLY A 188 -7.57 10.67 -14.70
N ALA A 189 -6.81 10.18 -15.67
CA ALA A 189 -7.20 9.04 -16.48
C ALA A 189 -7.39 7.78 -15.62
N LYS A 190 -8.45 7.03 -15.91
CA LYS A 190 -8.76 5.77 -15.23
C LYS A 190 -8.74 4.64 -16.25
N THR A 191 -7.74 3.78 -16.13
CA THR A 191 -7.54 2.67 -17.06
C THR A 191 -7.68 1.33 -16.34
N VAL A 192 -8.57 0.49 -16.85
CA VAL A 192 -8.78 -0.88 -16.39
C VAL A 192 -8.61 -1.79 -17.60
N ALA A 193 -7.42 -2.32 -17.82
CA ALA A 193 -7.10 -3.03 -19.05
C ALA A 193 -6.09 -4.18 -18.87
N GLY A 194 -6.18 -5.20 -19.72
CA GLY A 194 -5.25 -6.32 -19.71
C GLY A 194 -5.43 -7.29 -18.54
N ASN A 195 -6.53 -7.20 -17.78
CA ASN A 195 -6.78 -8.09 -16.66
C ASN A 195 -7.42 -9.42 -17.11
N THR A 196 -7.04 -10.50 -16.42
CA THR A 196 -7.70 -11.82 -16.53
C THR A 196 -8.52 -12.06 -15.27
N VAL A 197 -9.85 -11.99 -15.39
CA VAL A 197 -10.80 -12.11 -14.30
C VAL A 197 -11.58 -13.40 -14.46
N ARG A 198 -11.46 -14.32 -13.51
CA ARG A 198 -12.09 -15.66 -13.64
C ARG A 198 -13.61 -15.61 -13.55
N GLN A 199 -14.17 -14.64 -12.85
CA GLN A 199 -15.61 -14.53 -12.61
C GLN A 199 -16.14 -13.18 -13.11
N ASN A 200 -16.24 -12.17 -12.23
CA ASN A 200 -16.94 -10.93 -12.49
C ASN A 200 -15.98 -9.72 -12.59
N LEU A 201 -16.08 -8.98 -13.68
CA LEU A 201 -15.48 -7.68 -13.87
C LEU A 201 -16.59 -6.61 -13.87
N GLN A 202 -16.55 -5.72 -12.91
CA GLN A 202 -17.56 -4.67 -12.74
C GLN A 202 -16.91 -3.30 -12.66
N CYS A 203 -17.32 -2.38 -13.55
CA CYS A 203 -16.88 -1.00 -13.53
C CYS A 203 -18.09 -0.09 -13.59
N ARG A 204 -18.36 0.66 -12.51
CA ARG A 204 -19.56 1.51 -12.44
C ARG A 204 -19.29 2.87 -11.80
N ARG A 205 -19.95 3.89 -12.33
CA ARG A 205 -19.95 5.25 -11.76
C ARG A 205 -18.57 5.89 -11.64
N ASN A 206 -17.60 5.47 -12.45
CA ASN A 206 -16.32 6.16 -12.54
C ASN A 206 -16.44 7.38 -13.44
N SER A 207 -15.86 8.52 -13.05
CA SER A 207 -15.86 9.70 -13.90
C SER A 207 -14.95 9.55 -15.11
N ALA A 208 -15.23 10.30 -16.18
CA ALA A 208 -14.33 10.41 -17.33
C ALA A 208 -12.99 11.12 -16.94
N PRO A 209 -11.90 10.89 -17.69
CA PRO A 209 -11.75 9.87 -18.71
C PRO A 209 -11.63 8.46 -18.12
N PHE A 210 -12.30 7.48 -18.73
CA PHE A 210 -12.29 6.08 -18.29
C PHE A 210 -12.12 5.14 -19.50
N VAL A 211 -11.17 4.21 -19.40
CA VAL A 211 -10.90 3.14 -20.39
C VAL A 211 -11.00 1.79 -19.68
N GLY A 212 -11.98 0.98 -20.09
CA GLY A 212 -12.31 -0.30 -19.46
C GLY A 212 -11.93 -1.55 -20.28
N THR A 213 -11.15 -1.40 -21.34
CA THR A 213 -10.83 -2.50 -22.28
C THR A 213 -9.38 -2.42 -22.76
N PRO A 214 -8.77 -3.53 -23.24
CA PRO A 214 -9.30 -4.89 -23.25
C PRO A 214 -9.13 -5.59 -21.89
N ASN A 215 -10.09 -6.45 -21.52
CA ASN A 215 -9.98 -7.35 -20.37
C ASN A 215 -10.58 -8.70 -20.74
N THR A 216 -10.13 -9.80 -20.12
CA THR A 216 -10.76 -11.10 -20.20
C THR A 216 -11.52 -11.37 -18.92
N ALA A 217 -12.82 -11.65 -19.01
CA ALA A 217 -13.67 -11.99 -17.86
C ALA A 217 -14.83 -12.87 -18.27
N ARG A 218 -15.31 -13.74 -17.35
CA ARG A 218 -16.52 -14.55 -17.59
C ARG A 218 -17.77 -13.68 -17.72
N HIS A 219 -17.91 -12.69 -16.84
CA HIS A 219 -18.97 -11.71 -16.87
C HIS A 219 -18.40 -10.29 -16.79
N ARG A 220 -18.89 -9.39 -17.63
CA ARG A 220 -18.46 -8.00 -17.66
C ARG A 220 -19.66 -7.10 -17.49
N GLU A 221 -19.54 -6.05 -16.67
CA GLU A 221 -20.61 -5.13 -16.39
C GLU A 221 -20.14 -3.66 -16.38
N GLY A 222 -21.04 -2.80 -16.83
CA GLY A 222 -20.86 -1.36 -16.78
C GLY A 222 -19.80 -0.85 -17.76
N GLN A 223 -18.92 0.03 -17.30
CA GLN A 223 -17.91 0.72 -18.13
C GLN A 223 -16.76 -0.21 -18.62
N CYS A 224 -16.70 -1.44 -18.17
CA CYS A 224 -15.69 -2.44 -18.56
C CYS A 224 -16.22 -3.51 -19.54
N ARG A 225 -17.27 -3.21 -20.26
CA ARG A 225 -17.85 -4.07 -21.32
C ARG A 225 -17.04 -4.02 -22.61
#